data_a70a92d15109f401890c6c5791015c6d
#
_entry.id   a70a92d15109f401890c6c5791015c6d
#
_cell.length_a   1.000
_cell.length_b   1.000
_cell.length_c   1.000
_cell.angle_alpha   90.00
_cell.angle_beta   90.00
_cell.angle_gamma   90.00
#
_symmetry.space_group_name_H-M   'P 1'
#
loop_
_entity.id
_entity.type
_entity.pdbx_description
1 polymer ?
#
loop_
_entity_poly.entity_id
_entity_poly.type
_entity_poly.pdbx_seq_one_letter_code
_entity_poly.pdbx_strand_id
1 'polypeptide(L)'
;DEMLAEAPDGTSAEDDFGDLLVSDCFIPQIVYSTTFGYRTDMVGDTPPTKICDVFDTEAYPGKRALEKRPINNMEWALLCDGVAKDEVYDVLATPEGQEQALAKLDTIKDDVIWWSAGADTPQLLADGEVVMGSTYNGRLFSVIEEQDQPVAMLWDAQVFDLDGWIIPAGLPDDRLARVKDFVKFATDTQRLADQSQYISYGPARLSSAPMVGKHAELGIDMAPHMPTDPANAKNTFLYNYEFWADYRDDIDAKFQAWLAQ
;
A
#
# COMPACT_ATOMS: atom_id res chain seq x y z
N ASP A 1 0.78 -3.72 26.38
CA ASP A 1 1.03 -5.17 26.51
C ASP A 1 -0.06 -5.94 27.25
N GLU A 2 -0.43 -5.57 28.47
CA GLU A 2 -1.46 -6.28 29.23
C GLU A 2 -2.85 -6.27 28.55
N MET A 3 -3.08 -5.39 27.59
CA MET A 3 -4.36 -5.26 26.91
C MET A 3 -4.53 -6.28 25.78
N LEU A 4 -3.46 -6.66 25.09
CA LEU A 4 -3.52 -7.52 23.91
C LEU A 4 -3.32 -8.99 24.27
N ALA A 5 -3.79 -9.89 23.40
CA ALA A 5 -3.57 -11.33 23.59
C ALA A 5 -2.14 -11.71 23.17
N GLU A 6 -1.52 -12.63 23.90
CA GLU A 6 -0.30 -13.32 23.47
C GLU A 6 -0.59 -14.17 22.22
N ALA A 7 0.45 -14.43 21.41
CA ALA A 7 0.37 -15.40 20.34
C ALA A 7 0.14 -16.84 20.86
N PRO A 8 -0.33 -17.78 20.06
CA PRO A 8 -0.62 -19.15 20.51
C PRO A 8 0.58 -19.91 21.07
N ASP A 9 1.81 -19.51 20.74
CA ASP A 9 3.05 -20.11 21.25
C ASP A 9 3.59 -19.42 22.52
N GLY A 10 2.88 -18.39 23.02
CA GLY A 10 3.26 -17.60 24.20
C GLY A 10 4.13 -16.38 23.89
N THR A 11 4.39 -16.07 22.61
CA THR A 11 5.07 -14.82 22.20
C THR A 11 4.23 -13.63 22.63
N SER A 12 4.87 -12.60 23.18
CA SER A 12 4.17 -11.37 23.59
C SER A 12 3.51 -10.68 22.38
N ALA A 13 2.45 -9.90 22.62
CA ALA A 13 1.84 -9.13 21.55
C ALA A 13 2.84 -8.15 20.90
N GLU A 14 3.72 -7.54 21.70
CA GLU A 14 4.75 -6.62 21.23
C GLU A 14 5.71 -7.30 20.25
N ASP A 15 6.24 -8.46 20.60
CA ASP A 15 7.15 -9.21 19.74
C ASP A 15 6.43 -9.77 18.50
N ASP A 16 5.15 -10.12 18.62
CA ASP A 16 4.37 -10.70 17.52
C ASP A 16 3.92 -9.65 16.49
N PHE A 17 3.70 -8.40 16.90
CA PHE A 17 3.53 -7.27 15.97
C PHE A 17 4.86 -6.72 15.48
N GLY A 18 5.92 -6.79 16.29
CA GLY A 18 7.26 -6.31 15.97
C GLY A 18 7.29 -4.85 15.51
N ASP A 19 8.02 -4.58 14.42
CA ASP A 19 8.21 -3.23 13.86
C ASP A 19 6.92 -2.55 13.37
N LEU A 20 5.80 -3.28 13.30
CA LEU A 20 4.51 -2.69 12.92
C LEU A 20 3.84 -1.94 14.08
N LEU A 21 4.31 -2.08 15.31
CA LEU A 21 3.93 -1.22 16.44
C LEU A 21 4.63 0.15 16.34
N VAL A 22 4.23 0.93 15.38
CA VAL A 22 4.85 2.25 15.07
C VAL A 22 4.59 3.33 16.13
N SER A 23 3.69 3.10 17.10
CA SER A 23 3.32 4.06 18.13
C SER A 23 2.61 3.38 19.30
N ASP A 24 2.81 3.88 20.51
CA ASP A 24 2.12 3.45 21.74
C ASP A 24 0.60 3.68 21.69
N CYS A 25 0.11 4.51 20.78
CA CYS A 25 -1.30 4.87 20.61
C CYS A 25 -1.99 4.21 19.42
N PHE A 26 -1.28 3.34 18.69
CA PHE A 26 -1.80 2.68 17.49
C PHE A 26 -1.58 1.18 17.57
N ILE A 27 -2.64 0.40 17.35
CA ILE A 27 -2.58 -1.06 17.33
C ILE A 27 -2.87 -1.52 15.90
N PRO A 28 -1.88 -2.08 15.18
CA PRO A 28 -2.05 -2.46 13.79
C PRO A 28 -3.03 -3.63 13.65
N GLN A 29 -3.83 -3.58 12.59
CA GLN A 29 -4.80 -4.62 12.22
C GLN A 29 -4.34 -5.34 10.95
N ILE A 30 -4.08 -4.57 9.91
CA ILE A 30 -3.70 -5.05 8.60
C ILE A 30 -2.53 -4.27 8.01
N VAL A 31 -1.78 -4.94 7.15
CA VAL A 31 -0.83 -4.33 6.21
C VAL A 31 -1.47 -4.34 4.83
N TYR A 32 -1.68 -3.17 4.25
CA TYR A 32 -2.02 -3.06 2.84
C TYR A 32 -0.86 -2.45 2.05
N SER A 33 -0.92 -2.47 0.75
CA SER A 33 0.06 -1.76 -0.06
C SER A 33 -0.59 -0.92 -1.13
N THR A 34 0.02 0.24 -1.41
CA THR A 34 -0.18 0.94 -2.65
C THR A 34 0.81 0.39 -3.66
N THR A 35 0.30 -0.12 -4.79
CA THR A 35 1.09 -0.72 -5.85
C THR A 35 0.45 -0.46 -7.21
N PHE A 36 1.04 -0.97 -8.29
CA PHE A 36 0.49 -0.84 -9.63
C PHE A 36 -0.21 -2.11 -10.09
N GLY A 37 -1.38 -1.93 -10.71
CA GLY A 37 -1.95 -2.90 -11.63
C GLY A 37 -1.56 -2.56 -13.06
N TYR A 38 -1.41 -3.59 -13.91
CA TYR A 38 -1.19 -3.42 -15.35
C TYR A 38 -2.05 -4.38 -16.16
N ARG A 39 -2.47 -3.95 -17.33
CA ARG A 39 -3.23 -4.77 -18.26
C ARG A 39 -2.31 -5.76 -18.99
N THR A 40 -2.52 -7.05 -18.77
CA THR A 40 -1.69 -8.11 -19.35
C THR A 40 -1.84 -8.23 -20.86
N ASP A 41 -2.97 -7.80 -21.43
CA ASP A 41 -3.26 -7.78 -22.86
C ASP A 41 -2.78 -6.50 -23.57
N MET A 42 -2.24 -5.50 -22.83
CA MET A 42 -1.75 -4.23 -23.38
C MET A 42 -0.22 -4.05 -23.26
N VAL A 43 0.46 -4.85 -22.44
CA VAL A 43 1.92 -4.72 -22.23
C VAL A 43 2.77 -5.61 -23.15
N GLY A 44 2.16 -6.31 -24.10
CA GLY A 44 2.86 -7.17 -25.04
C GLY A 44 3.45 -8.42 -24.36
N ASP A 45 4.52 -8.96 -24.97
CA ASP A 45 5.14 -10.22 -24.53
C ASP A 45 6.08 -10.07 -23.32
N THR A 46 6.41 -8.83 -22.93
CA THR A 46 7.32 -8.53 -21.84
C THR A 46 6.58 -7.71 -20.78
N PRO A 47 6.00 -8.35 -19.75
CA PRO A 47 5.29 -7.63 -18.70
C PRO A 47 6.24 -6.75 -17.87
N PRO A 48 5.77 -5.64 -17.29
CA PRO A 48 6.55 -4.82 -16.37
C PRO A 48 6.94 -5.62 -15.14
N THR A 49 8.16 -5.43 -14.67
CA THR A 49 8.73 -6.13 -13.51
C THR A 49 9.29 -5.19 -12.46
N LYS A 50 9.49 -3.92 -12.81
CA LYS A 50 10.05 -2.89 -11.94
C LYS A 50 9.15 -1.67 -11.92
N ILE A 51 9.15 -0.98 -10.79
CA ILE A 51 8.40 0.27 -10.64
C ILE A 51 8.77 1.30 -11.72
N CYS A 52 10.01 1.32 -12.17
CA CYS A 52 10.46 2.28 -13.18
C CYS A 52 9.94 1.99 -14.60
N ASP A 53 9.41 0.80 -14.84
CA ASP A 53 8.70 0.46 -16.08
C ASP A 53 7.44 1.32 -16.26
N VAL A 54 6.88 1.85 -15.17
CA VAL A 54 5.75 2.79 -15.19
C VAL A 54 6.11 4.09 -15.91
N PHE A 55 7.37 4.52 -15.83
CA PHE A 55 7.89 5.73 -16.46
C PHE A 55 8.38 5.50 -17.89
N ASP A 56 8.42 4.27 -18.37
CA ASP A 56 8.83 3.94 -19.73
C ASP A 56 7.61 3.89 -20.66
N THR A 57 7.29 5.05 -21.26
CA THR A 57 6.17 5.19 -22.18
C THR A 57 6.46 4.66 -23.58
N GLU A 58 7.73 4.39 -23.91
CA GLU A 58 8.13 3.78 -25.17
C GLU A 58 7.95 2.26 -25.14
N ALA A 59 8.43 1.60 -24.08
CA ALA A 59 8.25 0.16 -23.90
C ALA A 59 6.78 -0.21 -23.60
N TYR A 60 6.08 0.63 -22.85
CA TYR A 60 4.69 0.41 -22.44
C TYR A 60 3.81 1.61 -22.85
N PRO A 61 3.44 1.72 -24.13
CA PRO A 61 2.65 2.84 -24.61
C PRO A 61 1.22 2.82 -24.04
N GLY A 62 0.68 4.01 -23.78
CA GLY A 62 -0.67 4.19 -23.24
C GLY A 62 -0.69 5.04 -21.98
N LYS A 63 -1.88 5.30 -21.45
CA LYS A 63 -2.04 6.14 -20.26
C LYS A 63 -1.77 5.39 -18.97
N ARG A 64 -1.40 6.16 -17.93
CA ARG A 64 -1.24 5.72 -16.55
C ARG A 64 -2.35 6.29 -15.69
N ALA A 65 -2.67 5.64 -14.58
CA ALA A 65 -3.50 6.21 -13.53
C ALA A 65 -2.64 6.41 -12.27
N LEU A 66 -2.52 7.65 -11.79
CA LEU A 66 -1.80 7.99 -10.56
C LEU A 66 -2.71 8.78 -9.61
N GLU A 67 -2.48 8.64 -8.31
CA GLU A 67 -3.23 9.39 -7.32
C GLU A 67 -2.88 10.89 -7.38
N LYS A 68 -3.88 11.75 -7.23
CA LYS A 68 -3.73 13.20 -7.28
C LYS A 68 -3.17 13.78 -5.97
N ARG A 69 -2.07 13.18 -5.50
CA ARG A 69 -1.32 13.62 -4.31
C ARG A 69 0.16 13.28 -4.45
N PRO A 70 1.07 13.95 -3.70
CA PRO A 70 2.50 13.69 -3.79
C PRO A 70 2.93 12.33 -3.24
N ILE A 71 2.27 11.86 -2.17
CA ILE A 71 2.57 10.62 -1.45
C ILE A 71 2.59 9.43 -2.42
N ASN A 72 3.59 8.60 -2.32
CA ASN A 72 3.94 7.47 -3.18
C ASN A 72 4.48 7.91 -4.56
N ASN A 73 3.86 8.88 -5.22
CA ASN A 73 4.29 9.31 -6.54
C ASN A 73 5.69 9.93 -6.54
N MET A 74 6.01 10.75 -5.54
CA MET A 74 7.32 11.40 -5.45
C MET A 74 8.40 10.42 -4.99
N GLU A 75 8.08 9.47 -4.12
CA GLU A 75 8.99 8.39 -3.74
C GLU A 75 9.34 7.53 -4.95
N TRP A 76 8.36 7.07 -5.73
CA TRP A 76 8.61 6.30 -6.95
C TRP A 76 9.38 7.10 -8.00
N ALA A 77 9.08 8.38 -8.13
CA ALA A 77 9.80 9.25 -9.04
C ALA A 77 11.29 9.34 -8.69
N LEU A 78 11.63 9.56 -7.41
CA LEU A 78 13.02 9.60 -6.94
C LEU A 78 13.73 8.27 -7.12
N LEU A 79 13.08 7.14 -6.77
CA LEU A 79 13.62 5.81 -7.01
C LEU A 79 13.97 5.61 -8.50
N CYS A 80 13.09 6.06 -9.39
CA CYS A 80 13.28 5.91 -10.84
C CYS A 80 14.14 6.99 -11.47
N ASP A 81 14.55 7.98 -10.68
CA ASP A 81 15.59 8.96 -11.07
C ASP A 81 16.95 8.65 -10.43
N GLY A 82 17.08 7.45 -9.84
CA GLY A 82 18.36 6.90 -9.37
C GLY A 82 18.69 7.15 -7.90
N VAL A 83 17.76 7.69 -7.12
CA VAL A 83 17.93 7.85 -5.67
C VAL A 83 17.84 6.47 -4.99
N ALA A 84 18.80 6.16 -4.11
CA ALA A 84 18.76 4.94 -3.33
C ALA A 84 17.54 4.91 -2.39
N LYS A 85 16.97 3.71 -2.19
CA LYS A 85 15.71 3.55 -1.44
C LYS A 85 15.77 4.11 -0.02
N ASP A 86 16.89 3.94 0.66
CA ASP A 86 17.16 4.42 2.01
C ASP A 86 17.43 5.94 2.08
N GLU A 87 17.70 6.59 0.94
CA GLU A 87 17.95 8.04 0.85
C GLU A 87 16.71 8.83 0.40
N VAL A 88 15.64 8.16 -0.03
CA VAL A 88 14.48 8.82 -0.66
C VAL A 88 13.89 9.93 0.21
N TYR A 89 13.69 9.69 1.49
CA TYR A 89 13.10 10.69 2.38
C TYR A 89 14.07 11.81 2.76
N ASP A 90 15.36 11.52 2.85
CA ASP A 90 16.39 12.55 3.05
C ASP A 90 16.48 13.50 1.86
N VAL A 91 16.40 12.95 0.66
CA VAL A 91 16.36 13.75 -0.58
C VAL A 91 15.04 14.54 -0.67
N LEU A 92 13.90 13.89 -0.42
CA LEU A 92 12.57 14.50 -0.52
C LEU A 92 12.36 15.61 0.55
N ALA A 93 13.09 15.59 1.65
CA ALA A 93 13.10 16.66 2.66
C ALA A 93 13.67 17.99 2.11
N THR A 94 14.41 17.95 0.99
CA THR A 94 15.07 19.13 0.41
C THR A 94 14.23 19.73 -0.73
N PRO A 95 14.28 21.07 -0.94
CA PRO A 95 13.65 21.70 -2.09
C PRO A 95 14.13 21.11 -3.44
N GLU A 96 15.43 20.84 -3.55
CA GLU A 96 16.05 20.28 -4.74
C GLU A 96 15.56 18.86 -5.05
N GLY A 97 15.41 18.01 -4.02
CA GLY A 97 14.87 16.66 -4.17
C GLY A 97 13.39 16.66 -4.54
N GLN A 98 12.61 17.60 -4.02
CA GLN A 98 11.23 17.80 -4.45
C GLN A 98 11.12 18.21 -5.92
N GLU A 99 12.00 19.12 -6.37
CA GLU A 99 12.09 19.51 -7.79
C GLU A 99 12.52 18.34 -8.67
N GLN A 100 13.48 17.52 -8.22
CA GLN A 100 13.92 16.31 -8.92
C GLN A 100 12.77 15.32 -9.10
N ALA A 101 12.00 15.05 -8.03
CA ALA A 101 10.83 14.16 -8.11
C ALA A 101 9.77 14.68 -9.08
N LEU A 102 9.46 15.97 -9.04
CA LEU A 102 8.49 16.59 -9.96
C LEU A 102 8.99 16.58 -11.40
N ALA A 103 10.27 16.84 -11.65
CA ALA A 103 10.87 16.74 -12.98
C ALA A 103 10.79 15.32 -13.56
N LYS A 104 10.94 14.29 -12.71
CA LYS A 104 10.73 12.92 -13.13
C LYS A 104 9.27 12.63 -13.46
N LEU A 105 8.32 13.13 -12.67
CA LEU A 105 6.89 13.00 -12.96
C LEU A 105 6.48 13.75 -14.22
N ASP A 106 7.14 14.87 -14.58
CA ASP A 106 6.91 15.59 -15.84
C ASP A 106 7.13 14.70 -17.07
N THR A 107 8.01 13.71 -16.99
CA THR A 107 8.28 12.81 -18.13
C THR A 107 7.08 11.99 -18.56
N ILE A 108 6.07 11.85 -17.70
CA ILE A 108 4.84 11.08 -17.98
C ILE A 108 3.56 11.88 -17.75
N LYS A 109 3.64 13.13 -17.29
CA LYS A 109 2.50 13.93 -16.80
C LYS A 109 1.34 14.00 -17.80
N ASP A 110 1.62 14.17 -19.08
CA ASP A 110 0.62 14.27 -20.16
C ASP A 110 -0.10 12.93 -20.43
N ASP A 111 0.52 11.81 -20.01
CA ASP A 111 -0.02 10.47 -20.15
C ASP A 111 -0.69 9.96 -18.86
N VAL A 112 -0.89 10.82 -17.85
CA VAL A 112 -1.48 10.44 -16.58
C VAL A 112 -2.94 10.89 -16.47
N ILE A 113 -3.81 9.94 -16.08
CA ILE A 113 -5.14 10.22 -15.53
C ILE A 113 -5.00 10.30 -14.02
N TRP A 114 -5.21 11.50 -13.48
CA TRP A 114 -5.07 11.77 -12.03
C TRP A 114 -6.36 11.43 -11.30
N TRP A 115 -6.33 10.38 -10.48
CA TRP A 115 -7.50 9.95 -9.72
C TRP A 115 -7.51 10.51 -8.29
N SER A 116 -8.70 10.56 -7.68
CA SER A 116 -8.89 11.02 -6.30
C SER A 116 -9.64 10.03 -5.42
N ALA A 117 -10.23 8.99 -6.01
CA ALA A 117 -10.89 7.91 -5.28
C ALA A 117 -10.26 6.57 -5.62
N GLY A 118 -9.96 5.74 -4.61
CA GLY A 118 -9.28 4.45 -4.78
C GLY A 118 -10.03 3.44 -5.67
N ALA A 119 -11.29 3.71 -6.02
CA ALA A 119 -12.08 2.93 -6.97
C ALA A 119 -11.87 3.35 -8.44
N ASP A 120 -11.23 4.49 -8.71
CA ASP A 120 -11.09 5.01 -10.07
C ASP A 120 -10.11 4.15 -10.90
N THR A 121 -8.92 3.86 -10.38
CA THR A 121 -7.92 3.05 -11.10
C THR A 121 -8.41 1.65 -11.46
N PRO A 122 -9.05 0.87 -10.55
CA PRO A 122 -9.66 -0.41 -10.92
C PRO A 122 -10.60 -0.33 -12.11
N GLN A 123 -11.44 0.70 -12.15
CA GLN A 123 -12.37 0.91 -13.25
C GLN A 123 -11.64 1.28 -14.56
N LEU A 124 -10.66 2.19 -14.50
CA LEU A 124 -9.84 2.57 -15.65
C LEU A 124 -9.06 1.38 -16.25
N LEU A 125 -8.56 0.49 -15.37
CA LEU A 125 -7.93 -0.77 -15.80
C LEU A 125 -8.96 -1.72 -16.43
N ALA A 126 -10.12 -1.92 -15.81
CA ALA A 126 -11.17 -2.80 -16.33
C ALA A 126 -11.66 -2.35 -17.71
N ASP A 127 -11.84 -1.04 -17.91
CA ASP A 127 -12.29 -0.45 -19.16
C ASP A 127 -11.18 -0.35 -20.23
N GLY A 128 -9.91 -0.62 -19.87
CA GLY A 128 -8.76 -0.52 -20.78
C GLY A 128 -8.38 0.92 -21.13
N GLU A 129 -8.77 1.89 -20.31
CA GLU A 129 -8.42 3.30 -20.50
C GLU A 129 -6.97 3.60 -20.12
N VAL A 130 -6.39 2.78 -19.25
CA VAL A 130 -4.98 2.88 -18.83
C VAL A 130 -4.27 1.54 -18.98
N VAL A 131 -2.99 1.57 -19.34
CA VAL A 131 -2.14 0.38 -19.40
C VAL A 131 -1.64 -0.03 -18.02
N MET A 132 -1.40 0.94 -17.14
CA MET A 132 -0.95 0.75 -15.76
C MET A 132 -1.61 1.78 -14.85
N GLY A 133 -1.83 1.41 -13.58
CA GLY A 133 -2.34 2.37 -12.62
C GLY A 133 -2.05 2.00 -11.17
N SER A 134 -1.71 3.00 -10.36
CA SER A 134 -1.51 2.82 -8.94
C SER A 134 -2.84 2.78 -8.20
N THR A 135 -2.97 1.87 -7.25
CA THR A 135 -4.06 1.82 -6.26
C THR A 135 -3.73 0.83 -5.14
N TYR A 136 -4.65 0.58 -4.25
CA TYR A 136 -4.49 -0.37 -3.15
C TYR A 136 -4.60 -1.82 -3.65
N ASN A 137 -3.71 -2.70 -3.18
CA ASN A 137 -3.65 -4.09 -3.64
C ASN A 137 -4.99 -4.85 -3.49
N GLY A 138 -5.79 -4.58 -2.46
CA GLY A 138 -7.12 -5.17 -2.32
C GLY A 138 -8.10 -4.75 -3.43
N ARG A 139 -7.94 -3.54 -3.98
CA ARG A 139 -8.74 -3.10 -5.13
C ARG A 139 -8.32 -3.79 -6.42
N LEU A 140 -7.02 -4.04 -6.58
CA LEU A 140 -6.51 -4.81 -7.72
C LEU A 140 -6.93 -6.28 -7.62
N PHE A 141 -6.90 -6.86 -6.41
CA PHE A 141 -7.42 -8.21 -6.19
C PHE A 141 -8.85 -8.36 -6.70
N SER A 142 -9.73 -7.42 -6.36
CA SER A 142 -11.13 -7.45 -6.81
C SER A 142 -11.25 -7.42 -8.34
N VAL A 143 -10.47 -6.60 -9.02
CA VAL A 143 -10.47 -6.54 -10.50
C VAL A 143 -9.97 -7.83 -11.12
N ILE A 144 -8.93 -8.44 -10.53
CA ILE A 144 -8.29 -9.65 -11.06
C ILE A 144 -9.16 -10.88 -10.80
N GLU A 145 -9.53 -11.12 -9.54
CA GLU A 145 -10.08 -12.39 -9.09
C GLU A 145 -11.62 -12.42 -9.03
N GLU A 146 -12.27 -11.28 -8.75
CA GLU A 146 -13.72 -11.20 -8.66
C GLU A 146 -14.36 -10.78 -10.00
N GLN A 147 -13.65 -9.92 -10.77
CA GLN A 147 -14.17 -9.40 -12.05
C GLN A 147 -13.53 -10.07 -13.28
N ASP A 148 -12.58 -10.99 -13.08
CA ASP A 148 -11.89 -11.75 -14.15
C ASP A 148 -11.31 -10.82 -15.26
N GLN A 149 -10.74 -9.68 -14.86
CA GLN A 149 -10.13 -8.77 -15.80
C GLN A 149 -8.67 -9.16 -16.10
N PRO A 150 -8.16 -8.94 -17.31
CA PRO A 150 -6.78 -9.24 -17.70
C PRO A 150 -5.81 -8.23 -17.08
N VAL A 151 -5.72 -8.22 -15.75
CA VAL A 151 -4.88 -7.34 -14.94
C VAL A 151 -3.97 -8.19 -14.07
N ALA A 152 -2.74 -7.72 -13.85
CA ALA A 152 -1.81 -8.31 -12.89
C ALA A 152 -1.20 -7.22 -12.01
N MET A 153 -0.68 -7.60 -10.83
CA MET A 153 -0.04 -6.68 -9.89
C MET A 153 1.46 -6.61 -10.13
N LEU A 154 2.01 -5.41 -10.03
CA LEU A 154 3.44 -5.13 -10.00
C LEU A 154 3.87 -4.88 -8.56
N TRP A 155 4.50 -5.85 -7.93
CA TRP A 155 4.89 -5.80 -6.52
C TRP A 155 6.19 -5.05 -6.23
N ASP A 156 6.98 -4.73 -7.27
CA ASP A 156 8.26 -4.02 -7.08
C ASP A 156 8.01 -2.60 -6.55
N ALA A 157 8.73 -2.22 -5.51
CA ALA A 157 8.61 -0.97 -4.79
C ALA A 157 7.16 -0.64 -4.33
N GLN A 158 6.36 -1.67 -4.05
CA GLN A 158 5.09 -1.50 -3.36
C GLN A 158 5.28 -0.74 -2.05
N VAL A 159 4.39 0.16 -1.72
CA VAL A 159 4.47 0.94 -0.48
C VAL A 159 3.56 0.34 0.57
N PHE A 160 4.15 -0.19 1.65
CA PHE A 160 3.41 -0.68 2.80
C PHE A 160 2.84 0.48 3.61
N ASP A 161 1.61 0.30 4.03
CA ASP A 161 0.91 1.16 4.96
C ASP A 161 0.04 0.32 5.90
N LEU A 162 -0.37 0.89 7.03
CA LEU A 162 -1.04 0.19 8.11
C LEU A 162 -2.42 0.79 8.36
N ASP A 163 -3.42 -0.09 8.48
CA ASP A 163 -4.66 0.26 9.16
C ASP A 163 -4.69 -0.38 10.55
N GLY A 164 -5.27 0.32 11.51
CA GLY A 164 -5.32 -0.15 12.88
C GLY A 164 -6.28 0.61 13.77
N TRP A 165 -6.17 0.38 15.06
CA TRP A 165 -7.05 0.87 16.08
C TRP A 165 -6.41 1.97 16.91
N ILE A 166 -7.15 3.06 17.09
CA ILE A 166 -6.82 4.15 18.00
C ILE A 166 -7.96 4.27 19.01
N ILE A 167 -7.64 4.35 20.29
CA ILE A 167 -8.61 4.57 21.36
C ILE A 167 -8.54 6.03 21.79
N PRO A 168 -9.57 6.87 21.54
CA PRO A 168 -9.56 8.26 21.96
C PRO A 168 -9.44 8.39 23.49
N ALA A 169 -8.69 9.38 23.95
CA ALA A 169 -8.61 9.69 25.38
C ALA A 169 -9.95 10.22 25.92
N GLY A 170 -10.16 10.05 27.25
CA GLY A 170 -11.33 10.62 27.93
C GLY A 170 -12.61 9.78 27.82
N LEU A 171 -12.52 8.53 27.36
CA LEU A 171 -13.66 7.62 27.42
C LEU A 171 -14.04 7.29 28.89
N PRO A 172 -15.34 7.16 29.21
CA PRO A 172 -15.78 6.60 30.50
C PRO A 172 -15.23 5.17 30.71
N ASP A 173 -14.91 4.81 31.96
CA ASP A 173 -14.25 3.54 32.29
C ASP A 173 -14.97 2.32 31.72
N ASP A 174 -16.31 2.29 31.78
CA ASP A 174 -17.12 1.18 31.28
C ASP A 174 -17.06 1.06 29.75
N ARG A 175 -16.91 2.17 29.03
CA ARG A 175 -16.70 2.20 27.58
C ARG A 175 -15.28 1.82 27.23
N LEU A 176 -14.31 2.36 27.97
CA LEU A 176 -12.90 2.03 27.75
C LEU A 176 -12.66 0.53 27.91
N ALA A 177 -13.23 -0.11 28.94
CA ALA A 177 -13.12 -1.54 29.13
C ALA A 177 -13.65 -2.34 27.92
N ARG A 178 -14.85 -1.99 27.44
CA ARG A 178 -15.45 -2.67 26.26
C ARG A 178 -14.65 -2.46 24.98
N VAL A 179 -14.10 -1.25 24.76
CA VAL A 179 -13.26 -0.98 23.59
C VAL A 179 -11.97 -1.79 23.65
N LYS A 180 -11.35 -1.87 24.83
CA LYS A 180 -10.15 -2.72 25.03
C LYS A 180 -10.45 -4.20 24.75
N ASP A 181 -11.57 -4.73 25.26
CA ASP A 181 -11.98 -6.11 24.99
C ASP A 181 -12.22 -6.36 23.51
N PHE A 182 -12.85 -5.40 22.81
CA PHE A 182 -13.05 -5.48 21.37
C PHE A 182 -11.72 -5.46 20.60
N VAL A 183 -10.82 -4.54 20.92
CA VAL A 183 -9.50 -4.43 20.23
C VAL A 183 -8.69 -5.70 20.49
N LYS A 184 -8.69 -6.22 21.73
CA LYS A 184 -8.05 -7.51 22.06
C LYS A 184 -8.59 -8.65 21.21
N PHE A 185 -9.91 -8.74 21.04
CA PHE A 185 -10.55 -9.73 20.19
C PHE A 185 -10.21 -9.52 18.72
N ALA A 186 -10.35 -8.29 18.20
CA ALA A 186 -10.16 -7.97 16.79
C ALA A 186 -8.72 -8.17 16.32
N THR A 187 -7.75 -8.02 17.22
CA THR A 187 -6.32 -8.17 16.94
C THR A 187 -5.73 -9.50 17.43
N ASP A 188 -6.58 -10.46 17.77
CA ASP A 188 -6.14 -11.83 18.07
C ASP A 188 -5.58 -12.53 16.83
N THR A 189 -4.60 -13.40 17.01
CA THR A 189 -3.91 -14.13 15.93
C THR A 189 -4.89 -14.76 14.93
N GLN A 190 -5.91 -15.48 15.45
CA GLN A 190 -6.89 -16.15 14.58
C GLN A 190 -7.77 -15.15 13.85
N ARG A 191 -8.18 -14.06 14.51
CA ARG A 191 -9.08 -13.05 13.90
C ARG A 191 -8.41 -12.31 12.76
N LEU A 192 -7.12 -11.98 12.89
CA LEU A 192 -6.35 -11.38 11.82
C LEU A 192 -6.18 -12.34 10.63
N ALA A 193 -5.94 -13.61 10.90
CA ALA A 193 -5.88 -14.63 9.85
C ALA A 193 -7.25 -14.84 9.17
N ASP A 194 -8.35 -14.84 9.93
CA ASP A 194 -9.72 -14.97 9.38
C ASP A 194 -10.06 -13.80 8.46
N GLN A 195 -9.63 -12.58 8.79
CA GLN A 195 -9.86 -11.40 7.96
C GLN A 195 -9.24 -11.55 6.57
N SER A 196 -8.06 -12.16 6.49
CA SER A 196 -7.36 -12.39 5.22
C SER A 196 -8.11 -13.31 4.24
N GLN A 197 -9.15 -14.02 4.70
CA GLN A 197 -10.02 -14.83 3.85
C GLN A 197 -11.03 -14.00 3.04
N TYR A 198 -11.20 -12.72 3.39
CA TYR A 198 -12.19 -11.83 2.76
C TYR A 198 -11.56 -10.63 2.06
N ILE A 199 -10.31 -10.32 2.36
CA ILE A 199 -9.59 -9.19 1.77
C ILE A 199 -8.10 -9.52 1.66
N SER A 200 -7.49 -9.15 0.56
CA SER A 200 -6.07 -9.44 0.26
C SER A 200 -5.10 -8.48 0.98
N TYR A 201 -5.36 -8.18 2.25
CA TYR A 201 -4.48 -7.41 3.11
C TYR A 201 -3.78 -8.33 4.10
N GLY A 202 -2.48 -8.11 4.30
CA GLY A 202 -1.68 -8.95 5.20
C GLY A 202 -2.11 -8.77 6.66
N PRO A 203 -2.19 -9.84 7.45
CA PRO A 203 -2.41 -9.71 8.88
C PRO A 203 -1.20 -9.04 9.53
N ALA A 204 -1.44 -8.18 10.53
CA ALA A 204 -0.37 -7.43 11.18
C ALA A 204 0.47 -8.26 12.16
N ARG A 205 0.04 -9.46 12.56
CA ARG A 205 0.80 -10.34 13.45
C ARG A 205 1.63 -11.36 12.67
N LEU A 206 2.86 -11.60 13.10
CA LEU A 206 3.72 -12.65 12.57
C LEU A 206 3.08 -14.04 12.74
N SER A 207 2.45 -14.28 13.88
CA SER A 207 1.75 -15.55 14.19
C SER A 207 0.53 -15.80 13.29
N SER A 208 -0.07 -14.78 12.70
CA SER A 208 -1.22 -14.91 11.80
C SER A 208 -0.83 -15.23 10.37
N ALA A 209 0.36 -14.83 9.93
CA ALA A 209 0.81 -14.99 8.54
C ALA A 209 0.78 -16.45 8.03
N PRO A 210 1.25 -17.46 8.81
CA PRO A 210 1.16 -18.87 8.40
C PRO A 210 -0.26 -19.42 8.34
N MET A 211 -1.23 -18.71 8.91
CA MET A 211 -2.65 -19.12 8.99
C MET A 211 -3.49 -18.51 7.87
N VAL A 212 -2.90 -17.68 7.01
CA VAL A 212 -3.55 -17.15 5.81
C VAL A 212 -3.97 -18.32 4.92
N GLY A 213 -5.27 -18.46 4.70
CA GLY A 213 -5.85 -19.58 3.98
C GLY A 213 -6.40 -19.20 2.62
N LYS A 214 -7.54 -19.81 2.29
CA LYS A 214 -8.25 -19.56 1.05
C LYS A 214 -9.29 -18.46 1.21
N HIS A 215 -9.56 -17.75 0.09
CA HIS A 215 -10.68 -16.82 0.03
C HIS A 215 -11.99 -17.54 0.33
N ALA A 216 -12.81 -16.97 1.22
CA ALA A 216 -14.01 -17.64 1.76
C ALA A 216 -15.06 -17.98 0.68
N GLU A 217 -15.18 -17.17 -0.36
CA GLU A 217 -16.16 -17.33 -1.43
C GLU A 217 -15.53 -17.91 -2.71
N LEU A 218 -14.32 -17.44 -3.10
CA LEU A 218 -13.69 -17.86 -4.35
C LEU A 218 -12.91 -19.17 -4.23
N GLY A 219 -12.53 -19.57 -3.02
CA GLY A 219 -11.78 -20.80 -2.77
C GLY A 219 -10.32 -20.79 -3.27
N ILE A 220 -9.81 -19.66 -3.74
CA ILE A 220 -8.42 -19.48 -4.17
C ILE A 220 -7.49 -19.24 -2.97
N ASP A 221 -6.21 -19.58 -3.12
CA ASP A 221 -5.22 -19.34 -2.09
C ASP A 221 -4.93 -17.83 -1.98
N MET A 222 -5.00 -17.27 -0.76
CA MET A 222 -4.84 -15.83 -0.55
C MET A 222 -3.39 -15.38 -0.44
N ALA A 223 -2.46 -16.26 -0.06
CA ALA A 223 -1.05 -15.89 0.13
C ALA A 223 -0.43 -15.17 -1.08
N PRO A 224 -0.59 -15.61 -2.34
CA PRO A 224 -0.03 -14.92 -3.50
C PRO A 224 -0.55 -13.49 -3.72
N HIS A 225 -1.69 -13.15 -3.10
CA HIS A 225 -2.33 -11.84 -3.23
C HIS A 225 -2.04 -10.91 -2.05
N MET A 226 -1.29 -11.40 -1.04
CA MET A 226 -0.91 -10.62 0.13
C MET A 226 0.34 -9.78 -0.14
N PRO A 227 0.34 -8.51 0.24
CA PRO A 227 1.53 -7.66 0.12
C PRO A 227 2.68 -8.18 0.98
N THR A 228 2.37 -8.84 2.09
CA THR A 228 3.31 -9.41 3.07
C THR A 228 3.83 -10.79 2.69
N ASP A 229 3.33 -11.42 1.60
CA ASP A 229 3.91 -12.68 1.12
C ASP A 229 5.40 -12.49 0.77
N PRO A 230 6.30 -13.38 1.20
CA PRO A 230 7.73 -13.24 0.91
C PRO A 230 8.09 -13.14 -0.57
N ALA A 231 7.26 -13.68 -1.47
CA ALA A 231 7.47 -13.55 -2.91
C ALA A 231 7.19 -12.13 -3.40
N ASN A 232 6.22 -11.44 -2.79
CA ASN A 232 5.77 -10.10 -3.14
C ASN A 232 6.56 -9.00 -2.40
N ALA A 233 7.00 -9.28 -1.16
CA ALA A 233 7.67 -8.31 -0.28
C ALA A 233 9.18 -8.14 -0.53
N LYS A 234 9.73 -8.63 -1.65
CA LYS A 234 11.18 -8.60 -1.93
C LYS A 234 11.79 -7.21 -2.00
N ASN A 235 11.04 -6.26 -2.53
CA ASN A 235 11.46 -4.86 -2.68
C ASN A 235 10.34 -3.92 -2.23
N THR A 236 10.01 -4.00 -0.94
CA THR A 236 8.97 -3.16 -0.34
C THR A 236 9.55 -1.82 0.06
N PHE A 237 8.78 -0.76 -0.12
CA PHE A 237 9.04 0.56 0.40
C PHE A 237 8.11 0.81 1.60
N LEU A 238 8.66 1.24 2.73
CA LEU A 238 7.86 1.52 3.91
C LEU A 238 7.45 2.99 3.93
N TYR A 239 6.17 3.25 4.10
CA TYR A 239 5.66 4.59 4.30
C TYR A 239 6.26 5.23 5.55
N ASN A 240 6.83 6.42 5.44
CA ASN A 240 7.41 7.14 6.56
C ASN A 240 6.41 8.14 7.15
N TYR A 241 5.74 7.74 8.22
CA TYR A 241 4.72 8.55 8.89
C TYR A 241 5.27 9.85 9.47
N GLU A 242 6.48 9.82 10.04
CA GLU A 242 7.12 10.99 10.65
C GLU A 242 7.47 12.02 9.59
N PHE A 243 8.08 11.58 8.50
CA PHE A 243 8.40 12.45 7.37
C PHE A 243 7.13 13.15 6.84
N TRP A 244 6.08 12.38 6.55
CA TRP A 244 4.86 12.97 6.02
C TRP A 244 4.07 13.79 7.04
N ALA A 245 4.23 13.56 8.34
CA ALA A 245 3.68 14.44 9.37
C ALA A 245 4.32 15.83 9.35
N ASP A 246 5.63 15.90 9.08
CA ASP A 246 6.38 17.16 9.10
C ASP A 246 6.31 17.93 7.76
N TYR A 247 6.31 17.24 6.62
CA TYR A 247 6.51 17.85 5.30
C TYR A 247 5.28 17.87 4.40
N ARG A 248 4.20 17.22 4.79
CA ARG A 248 3.02 16.98 3.93
C ARG A 248 2.45 18.25 3.33
N ASP A 249 2.18 19.27 4.16
CA ASP A 249 1.46 20.46 3.72
C ASP A 249 2.26 21.25 2.68
N ASP A 250 3.58 21.39 2.90
CA ASP A 250 4.46 22.09 1.99
C ASP A 250 4.63 21.35 0.67
N ILE A 251 4.85 20.03 0.71
CA ILE A 251 5.03 19.21 -0.48
C ILE A 251 3.72 19.12 -1.27
N ASP A 252 2.57 19.00 -0.59
CA ASP A 252 1.26 18.96 -1.27
C ASP A 252 0.98 20.29 -1.99
N ALA A 253 1.25 21.42 -1.36
CA ALA A 253 1.10 22.73 -1.99
C ALA A 253 1.95 22.85 -3.27
N LYS A 254 3.21 22.38 -3.25
CA LYS A 254 4.09 22.37 -4.42
C LYS A 254 3.58 21.42 -5.51
N PHE A 255 3.16 20.22 -5.13
CA PHE A 255 2.61 19.23 -6.05
C PHE A 255 1.35 19.76 -6.75
N GLN A 256 0.43 20.37 -6.01
CA GLN A 256 -0.78 20.95 -6.60
C GLN A 256 -0.45 22.14 -7.53
N ALA A 257 0.52 22.99 -7.17
CA ALA A 257 0.98 24.07 -8.02
C ALA A 257 1.64 23.55 -9.33
N TRP A 258 2.42 22.48 -9.23
CA TRP A 258 3.02 21.79 -10.38
C TRP A 258 1.96 21.14 -11.26
N LEU A 259 0.96 20.49 -10.66
CA LEU A 259 -0.11 19.81 -11.40
C LEU A 259 -0.98 20.77 -12.19
N ALA A 260 -1.09 22.03 -11.75
CA ALA A 260 -1.88 23.08 -12.40
C ALA A 260 -1.18 23.74 -13.61
N GLN A 261 0.10 23.46 -13.86
CA GLN A 261 0.87 23.96 -15.00
C GLN A 261 0.63 23.10 -16.24
#